data_1905e1dd5c785fe2910d4c9a448530fa
#
_entry.id   1905e1dd5c785fe2910d4c9a448530fa
#
_cell.length_a   1.000
_cell.length_b   1.000
_cell.length_c   1.000
_cell.angle_alpha   90.00
_cell.angle_beta   90.00
_cell.angle_gamma   90.00
#
_symmetry.space_group_name_H-M   'P 1'
#
loop_
_entity.id
_entity.type
_entity.pdbx_description
1 polymer ?
#
loop_
_entity_poly.entity_id
_entity_poly.type
_entity_poly.pdbx_seq_one_letter_code
_entity_poly.pdbx_strand_id
1 'polypeptide(L)'
;MSRSMLYYRHKQPEKDWQLKQQIELTLREHQSYGHKRLALHLNINKKRILRVMHIFGIKPFRRRGAKYKKVSRDYAVEYPNLLLTEFPKYPNHLWASDFTYIKFQKRTVYLATIIDLFTREVVGFSILLCHSSSLVMNALLSAVSKHGTPKILHSDQGSEYTSKDYIALETNLDITPSMSRKGSPWENGYQESFYSQFKVDLGDPNRFEHLGELVWAIYKTIHNYNTNRIHTSMKMPPAEFARRHQERSSLLVE
;
A
#
# COMPACT_ATOMS: atom_id res chain seq x y z
N MET A 1 -2.38 -57.80 0.33
CA MET A 1 -2.74 -56.46 0.89
C MET A 1 -2.72 -56.54 2.39
N SER A 2 -2.04 -55.59 3.06
CA SER A 2 -2.02 -55.56 4.54
C SER A 2 -3.39 -55.14 5.07
N ARG A 3 -3.83 -55.70 6.23
CA ARG A 3 -5.10 -55.31 6.88
C ARG A 3 -5.20 -53.79 7.12
N SER A 4 -4.10 -53.10 7.38
CA SER A 4 -4.05 -51.64 7.57
C SER A 4 -4.42 -50.85 6.30
N MET A 5 -4.22 -51.41 5.09
CA MET A 5 -4.58 -50.76 3.83
C MET A 5 -6.10 -50.81 3.53
N LEU A 6 -6.78 -51.81 4.07
CA LEU A 6 -8.26 -51.95 3.93
C LEU A 6 -9.04 -50.95 4.78
N TYR A 7 -8.46 -50.49 5.90
CA TYR A 7 -9.11 -49.55 6.83
C TYR A 7 -8.53 -48.13 6.74
N TYR A 8 -7.59 -47.89 5.81
CA TYR A 8 -7.00 -46.56 5.66
C TYR A 8 -7.99 -45.59 5.01
N ARG A 9 -8.57 -44.71 5.81
CA ARG A 9 -9.33 -43.56 5.32
C ARG A 9 -8.37 -42.41 5.01
N HIS A 10 -8.39 -41.93 3.79
CA HIS A 10 -7.55 -40.81 3.36
C HIS A 10 -8.06 -39.51 4.03
N LYS A 11 -7.46 -39.12 5.15
CA LYS A 11 -7.84 -37.92 5.92
C LYS A 11 -7.46 -36.59 5.24
N GLN A 12 -6.73 -36.65 4.14
CA GLN A 12 -6.24 -35.46 3.46
C GLN A 12 -7.34 -34.62 2.78
N PRO A 13 -8.34 -35.21 2.09
CA PRO A 13 -9.42 -34.43 1.48
C PRO A 13 -10.22 -33.59 2.47
N GLU A 14 -10.50 -34.12 3.65
CA GLU A 14 -11.20 -33.40 4.71
C GLU A 14 -10.39 -32.22 5.25
N LYS A 15 -9.09 -32.43 5.52
CA LYS A 15 -8.16 -31.38 5.93
C LYS A 15 -7.99 -30.29 4.86
N ASP A 16 -8.05 -30.67 3.60
CA ASP A 16 -7.95 -29.73 2.50
C ASP A 16 -9.24 -28.91 2.33
N TRP A 17 -10.41 -29.55 2.60
CA TRP A 17 -11.68 -28.85 2.60
C TRP A 17 -11.77 -27.82 3.74
N GLN A 18 -11.36 -28.17 4.95
CA GLN A 18 -11.29 -27.23 6.07
C GLN A 18 -10.37 -26.05 5.76
N LEU A 19 -9.19 -26.34 5.18
CA LEU A 19 -8.26 -25.29 4.79
C LEU A 19 -8.81 -24.41 3.65
N LYS A 20 -9.54 -24.99 2.69
CA LYS A 20 -10.25 -24.24 1.66
C LYS A 20 -11.19 -23.20 2.28
N GLN A 21 -12.02 -23.60 3.24
CA GLN A 21 -12.94 -22.69 3.92
C GLN A 21 -12.22 -21.54 4.62
N GLN A 22 -11.11 -21.81 5.31
CA GLN A 22 -10.29 -20.79 5.94
C GLN A 22 -9.69 -19.80 4.93
N ILE A 23 -9.20 -20.31 3.79
CA ILE A 23 -8.69 -19.48 2.69
C ILE A 23 -9.80 -18.59 2.13
N GLU A 24 -10.97 -19.12 1.86
CA GLU A 24 -12.11 -18.37 1.31
C GLU A 24 -12.60 -17.30 2.28
N LEU A 25 -12.66 -17.60 3.57
CA LEU A 25 -13.02 -16.63 4.61
C LEU A 25 -12.00 -15.47 4.66
N THR A 26 -10.71 -15.79 4.67
CA THR A 26 -9.65 -14.78 4.64
C THR A 26 -9.70 -13.93 3.37
N LEU A 27 -10.02 -14.52 2.22
CA LEU A 27 -10.14 -13.79 0.95
C LEU A 27 -11.38 -12.89 0.88
N ARG A 28 -12.41 -13.10 1.69
CA ARG A 28 -13.53 -12.14 1.82
C ARG A 28 -13.10 -10.82 2.44
N GLU A 29 -12.18 -10.88 3.40
CA GLU A 29 -11.64 -9.69 4.06
C GLU A 29 -10.45 -9.08 3.28
N HIS A 30 -9.61 -9.94 2.70
CA HIS A 30 -8.37 -9.58 2.03
C HIS A 30 -8.31 -10.16 0.61
N GLN A 31 -9.16 -9.67 -0.29
CA GLN A 31 -9.38 -10.23 -1.64
C GLN A 31 -8.10 -10.41 -2.48
N SER A 32 -7.09 -9.59 -2.24
CA SER A 32 -5.82 -9.58 -2.99
C SER A 32 -4.73 -10.47 -2.38
N TYR A 33 -5.01 -11.22 -1.29
CA TYR A 33 -4.00 -12.07 -0.66
C TYR A 33 -3.65 -13.26 -1.55
N GLY A 34 -2.39 -13.32 -2.02
CA GLY A 34 -1.83 -14.51 -2.66
C GLY A 34 -1.36 -15.53 -1.61
N HIS A 35 -0.97 -16.72 -2.08
CA HIS A 35 -0.56 -17.83 -1.22
C HIS A 35 0.48 -17.48 -0.13
N LYS A 36 1.39 -16.52 -0.41
CA LYS A 36 2.40 -16.09 0.57
C LYS A 36 1.79 -15.34 1.77
N ARG A 37 0.85 -14.41 1.51
CA ARG A 37 0.15 -13.68 2.57
C ARG A 37 -0.83 -14.56 3.32
N LEU A 38 -1.56 -15.43 2.61
CA LEU A 38 -2.43 -16.43 3.21
C LEU A 38 -1.65 -17.35 4.15
N ALA A 39 -0.45 -17.77 3.76
CA ALA A 39 0.41 -18.61 4.59
C ALA A 39 0.83 -17.91 5.89
N LEU A 40 1.16 -16.63 5.81
CA LEU A 40 1.49 -15.80 6.98
C LEU A 40 0.26 -15.56 7.87
N HIS A 41 -0.88 -15.23 7.27
CA HIS A 41 -2.12 -14.93 7.99
C HIS A 41 -2.67 -16.15 8.75
N LEU A 42 -2.68 -17.32 8.09
CA LEU A 42 -3.20 -18.57 8.65
C LEU A 42 -2.14 -19.38 9.43
N ASN A 43 -0.90 -18.89 9.47
CA ASN A 43 0.25 -19.61 10.03
C ASN A 43 0.39 -21.05 9.49
N ILE A 44 0.24 -21.22 8.18
CA ILE A 44 0.28 -22.50 7.49
C ILE A 44 1.36 -22.48 6.42
N ASN A 45 2.01 -23.63 6.17
CA ASN A 45 3.05 -23.73 5.15
C ASN A 45 2.54 -23.29 3.77
N LYS A 46 3.30 -22.40 3.11
CA LYS A 46 2.96 -21.80 1.81
C LYS A 46 2.73 -22.84 0.69
N LYS A 47 3.44 -23.98 0.72
CA LYS A 47 3.25 -25.06 -0.27
C LYS A 47 1.89 -25.73 -0.10
N ARG A 48 1.43 -25.91 1.14
CA ARG A 48 0.12 -26.47 1.44
C ARG A 48 -1.01 -25.54 1.00
N ILE A 49 -0.89 -24.23 1.29
CA ILE A 49 -1.83 -23.22 0.80
C ILE A 49 -1.91 -23.24 -0.73
N LEU A 50 -0.76 -23.19 -1.41
CA LEU A 50 -0.70 -23.17 -2.87
C LEU A 50 -1.35 -24.42 -3.48
N ARG A 51 -1.11 -25.60 -2.91
CA ARG A 51 -1.70 -26.88 -3.34
C ARG A 51 -3.22 -26.84 -3.22
N VAL A 52 -3.77 -26.41 -2.08
CA VAL A 52 -5.21 -26.32 -1.86
C VAL A 52 -5.85 -25.30 -2.81
N MET A 53 -5.22 -24.13 -2.99
CA MET A 53 -5.69 -23.15 -3.97
C MET A 53 -5.75 -23.72 -5.39
N HIS A 54 -4.77 -24.55 -5.79
CA HIS A 54 -4.79 -25.21 -7.10
C HIS A 54 -5.89 -26.28 -7.20
N ILE A 55 -6.05 -27.13 -6.18
CA ILE A 55 -7.08 -28.19 -6.16
C ILE A 55 -8.48 -27.60 -6.32
N PHE A 56 -8.76 -26.50 -5.63
CA PHE A 56 -10.09 -25.86 -5.62
C PHE A 56 -10.23 -24.69 -6.60
N GLY A 57 -9.21 -24.42 -7.44
CA GLY A 57 -9.26 -23.35 -8.44
C GLY A 57 -9.33 -21.93 -7.84
N ILE A 58 -8.92 -21.74 -6.59
CA ILE A 58 -9.00 -20.47 -5.88
C ILE A 58 -7.94 -19.50 -6.43
N LYS A 59 -8.38 -18.35 -6.92
CA LYS A 59 -7.49 -17.29 -7.43
C LYS A 59 -7.77 -15.98 -6.70
N PRO A 60 -6.73 -15.31 -6.13
CA PRO A 60 -6.91 -14.01 -5.54
C PRO A 60 -7.29 -12.98 -6.60
N PHE A 61 -8.04 -11.97 -6.21
CA PHE A 61 -8.39 -10.88 -7.12
C PHE A 61 -7.14 -10.11 -7.53
N ARG A 62 -6.99 -9.85 -8.83
CA ARG A 62 -5.90 -9.03 -9.40
C ARG A 62 -6.49 -8.09 -10.43
N ARG A 63 -6.17 -6.79 -10.33
CA ARG A 63 -6.44 -5.87 -11.43
C ARG A 63 -5.49 -6.18 -12.58
N ARG A 64 -6.02 -6.14 -13.82
CA ARG A 64 -5.16 -6.17 -15.01
C ARG A 64 -4.41 -4.84 -15.07
N GLY A 65 -3.08 -4.88 -15.01
CA GLY A 65 -2.24 -3.71 -15.19
C GLY A 65 -2.37 -3.14 -16.61
N ALA A 66 -2.37 -1.83 -16.74
CA ALA A 66 -2.22 -1.20 -18.05
C ALA A 66 -0.78 -1.42 -18.54
N LYS A 67 -0.62 -1.67 -19.84
CA LYS A 67 0.72 -1.71 -20.46
C LYS A 67 1.24 -0.29 -20.55
N TYR A 68 2.31 0.02 -19.83
CA TYR A 68 3.01 1.30 -19.97
C TYR A 68 3.71 1.38 -21.32
N LYS A 69 3.48 2.47 -22.05
CA LYS A 69 4.33 2.85 -23.18
C LYS A 69 5.50 3.66 -22.61
N LYS A 70 6.73 3.20 -22.81
CA LYS A 70 7.92 3.99 -22.51
C LYS A 70 7.90 5.26 -23.38
N VAL A 71 7.81 6.41 -22.76
CA VAL A 71 8.02 7.71 -23.39
C VAL A 71 9.36 8.21 -22.86
N SER A 72 10.41 8.00 -23.65
CA SER A 72 11.72 8.60 -23.37
C SER A 72 11.73 10.01 -23.92
N ARG A 73 11.65 11.00 -23.05
CA ARG A 73 12.01 12.39 -23.35
C ARG A 73 12.87 12.87 -22.20
N ASP A 74 14.08 13.29 -22.52
CA ASP A 74 14.95 13.96 -21.54
C ASP A 74 14.37 15.34 -21.27
N TYR A 75 13.86 15.52 -20.06
CA TYR A 75 13.49 16.81 -19.51
C TYR A 75 14.48 17.19 -18.41
N ALA A 76 14.85 18.45 -18.34
CA ALA A 76 15.61 18.97 -17.22
C ALA A 76 14.83 18.67 -15.93
N VAL A 77 15.47 17.98 -14.99
CA VAL A 77 14.90 17.64 -13.68
C VAL A 77 15.27 18.77 -12.74
N GLU A 78 14.29 19.44 -12.17
CA GLU A 78 14.52 20.54 -11.23
C GLU A 78 15.11 20.03 -9.91
N TYR A 79 14.70 18.80 -9.48
CA TYR A 79 15.19 18.12 -8.26
C TYR A 79 15.69 16.71 -8.59
N PRO A 80 16.80 16.27 -7.93
CA PRO A 80 17.35 14.94 -8.19
C PRO A 80 16.42 13.83 -7.68
N ASN A 81 16.47 12.67 -8.32
CA ASN A 81 15.81 11.47 -7.81
C ASN A 81 16.72 10.79 -6.76
N LEU A 82 16.50 11.15 -5.49
CA LEU A 82 17.27 10.60 -4.37
C LEU A 82 16.93 9.14 -4.07
N LEU A 83 15.81 8.59 -4.56
CA LEU A 83 15.49 7.16 -4.42
C LEU A 83 16.46 6.24 -5.16
N LEU A 84 17.26 6.77 -6.09
CA LEU A 84 18.28 6.00 -6.80
C LEU A 84 19.55 5.78 -5.94
N THR A 85 19.81 6.67 -4.97
CA THR A 85 21.03 6.67 -4.16
C THR A 85 20.78 6.49 -2.67
N GLU A 86 19.58 6.88 -2.19
CA GLU A 86 19.22 6.81 -0.78
C GLU A 86 18.20 5.68 -0.53
N PHE A 87 18.47 4.89 0.51
CA PHE A 87 17.55 3.85 0.99
C PHE A 87 16.91 4.28 2.32
N PRO A 88 15.66 3.94 2.59
CA PRO A 88 15.02 4.23 3.87
C PRO A 88 15.74 3.45 4.99
N LYS A 89 16.31 4.18 5.96
CA LYS A 89 17.16 3.62 7.04
C LYS A 89 16.43 3.52 8.38
N TYR A 90 15.49 4.43 8.63
CA TYR A 90 14.71 4.55 9.87
C TYR A 90 13.35 5.22 9.57
N PRO A 91 12.39 5.17 10.48
CA PRO A 91 11.10 5.87 10.31
C PRO A 91 11.30 7.37 10.08
N ASN A 92 10.50 7.95 9.21
CA ASN A 92 10.59 9.36 8.80
C ASN A 92 11.89 9.76 8.08
N HIS A 93 12.70 8.79 7.63
CA HIS A 93 13.86 9.11 6.80
C HIS A 93 13.44 9.55 5.40
N LEU A 94 12.59 8.77 4.76
CA LEU A 94 12.18 8.98 3.38
C LEU A 94 10.70 8.65 3.21
N TRP A 95 9.91 9.67 2.86
CA TRP A 95 8.52 9.53 2.49
C TRP A 95 8.33 9.60 0.98
N ALA A 96 7.30 8.95 0.47
CA ALA A 96 6.86 9.09 -0.90
C ALA A 96 5.42 9.62 -0.93
N SER A 97 5.19 10.62 -1.76
CA SER A 97 3.89 11.23 -2.00
C SER A 97 3.42 10.94 -3.42
N ASP A 98 2.15 10.70 -3.58
CA ASP A 98 1.46 10.59 -4.86
C ASP A 98 -0.04 10.79 -4.66
N PHE A 99 -0.79 11.00 -5.73
CA PHE A 99 -2.24 11.04 -5.65
C PHE A 99 -2.90 10.19 -6.73
N THR A 100 -4.13 9.79 -6.47
CA THR A 100 -4.94 9.02 -7.42
C THR A 100 -6.35 9.57 -7.47
N TYR A 101 -7.06 9.22 -8.54
CA TYR A 101 -8.46 9.55 -8.69
C TYR A 101 -9.35 8.31 -8.54
N ILE A 102 -10.53 8.52 -7.98
CA ILE A 102 -11.57 7.53 -7.75
C ILE A 102 -12.84 8.08 -8.42
N LYS A 103 -13.33 7.37 -9.42
CA LYS A 103 -14.58 7.75 -10.07
C LYS A 103 -15.76 7.26 -9.24
N PHE A 104 -16.58 8.19 -8.80
CA PHE A 104 -17.78 7.94 -8.00
C PHE A 104 -18.98 8.59 -8.68
N GLN A 105 -19.88 7.78 -9.21
CA GLN A 105 -21.01 8.24 -9.99
C GLN A 105 -20.56 9.22 -11.10
N LYS A 106 -21.09 10.46 -11.12
CA LYS A 106 -20.72 11.52 -12.08
C LYS A 106 -19.57 12.42 -11.61
N ARG A 107 -18.94 12.10 -10.48
CA ARG A 107 -17.89 12.92 -9.85
C ARG A 107 -16.54 12.19 -9.83
N THR A 108 -15.49 12.97 -9.69
CA THR A 108 -14.14 12.43 -9.43
C THR A 108 -13.72 12.87 -8.03
N VAL A 109 -13.31 11.91 -7.23
CA VAL A 109 -12.74 12.12 -5.89
C VAL A 109 -11.23 11.91 -6.02
N TYR A 110 -10.44 12.84 -5.51
CA TYR A 110 -8.98 12.76 -5.51
C TYR A 110 -8.49 12.37 -4.13
N LEU A 111 -7.58 11.44 -4.07
CA LEU A 111 -6.93 10.96 -2.86
C LEU A 111 -5.42 11.13 -3.01
N ALA A 112 -4.81 12.00 -2.20
CA ALA A 112 -3.36 12.04 -2.03
C ALA A 112 -2.95 11.23 -0.79
N THR A 113 -1.84 10.51 -0.88
CA THR A 113 -1.29 9.73 0.24
C THR A 113 0.21 9.94 0.37
N ILE A 114 0.69 9.87 1.60
CA ILE A 114 2.10 9.88 1.93
C ILE A 114 2.43 8.58 2.63
N ILE A 115 3.44 7.88 2.14
CA ILE A 115 3.90 6.59 2.66
C ILE A 115 5.32 6.75 3.17
N ASP A 116 5.56 6.36 4.41
CA ASP A 116 6.90 6.15 4.93
C ASP A 116 7.52 4.90 4.28
N LEU A 117 8.64 5.08 3.59
CA LEU A 117 9.25 4.00 2.82
C LEU A 117 10.02 2.99 3.69
N PHE A 118 10.28 3.30 4.96
CA PHE A 118 10.86 2.36 5.91
C PHE A 118 9.79 1.48 6.54
N THR A 119 8.75 2.08 7.13
CA THR A 119 7.67 1.37 7.82
C THR A 119 6.59 0.86 6.87
N ARG A 120 6.51 1.40 5.66
CA ARG A 120 5.43 1.17 4.66
C ARG A 120 4.06 1.66 5.13
N GLU A 121 4.01 2.43 6.19
CA GLU A 121 2.79 3.01 6.72
C GLU A 121 2.34 4.19 5.87
N VAL A 122 1.04 4.31 5.62
CA VAL A 122 0.44 5.55 5.13
C VAL A 122 0.39 6.51 6.32
N VAL A 123 1.31 7.45 6.36
CA VAL A 123 1.49 8.40 7.47
C VAL A 123 0.57 9.62 7.35
N GLY A 124 0.13 9.94 6.13
CA GLY A 124 -0.81 11.04 5.89
C GLY A 124 -1.60 10.86 4.60
N PHE A 125 -2.77 11.47 4.55
CA PHE A 125 -3.58 11.50 3.34
C PHE A 125 -4.59 12.66 3.37
N SER A 126 -5.09 13.00 2.19
CA SER A 126 -6.14 14.01 1.98
C SER A 126 -7.10 13.55 0.88
N ILE A 127 -8.37 13.94 1.02
CA ILE A 127 -9.43 13.63 0.06
C ILE A 127 -10.10 14.93 -0.34
N LEU A 128 -10.08 15.26 -1.62
CA LEU A 128 -10.77 16.44 -2.16
C LEU A 128 -11.57 16.10 -3.43
N LEU A 129 -12.49 16.98 -3.79
CA LEU A 129 -13.24 16.89 -5.06
C LEU A 129 -12.56 17.64 -6.20
N CYS A 130 -11.51 18.39 -5.91
CA CYS A 130 -10.73 19.14 -6.89
C CYS A 130 -9.27 18.67 -6.87
N HIS A 131 -8.67 18.79 -8.03
CA HIS A 131 -7.26 18.50 -8.29
C HIS A 131 -6.48 19.83 -8.15
N SER A 132 -5.74 19.97 -7.07
CA SER A 132 -5.02 21.19 -6.74
C SER A 132 -3.83 20.92 -5.81
N SER A 133 -2.89 21.87 -5.71
CA SER A 133 -1.78 21.81 -4.74
C SER A 133 -2.28 21.64 -3.30
N SER A 134 -3.45 22.18 -2.95
CA SER A 134 -4.05 22.01 -1.63
C SER A 134 -4.28 20.53 -1.27
N LEU A 135 -4.55 19.66 -2.26
CA LEU A 135 -4.73 18.23 -2.02
C LEU A 135 -3.45 17.61 -1.43
N VAL A 136 -2.31 17.85 -2.07
CA VAL A 136 -1.01 17.28 -1.64
C VAL A 136 -0.45 17.99 -0.41
N MET A 137 -0.68 19.30 -0.28
CA MET A 137 -0.32 20.07 0.93
C MET A 137 -1.07 19.56 2.17
N ASN A 138 -2.38 19.35 2.08
CA ASN A 138 -3.18 18.81 3.18
C ASN A 138 -2.74 17.40 3.57
N ALA A 139 -2.35 16.56 2.60
CA ALA A 139 -1.79 15.24 2.88
C ALA A 139 -0.47 15.36 3.66
N LEU A 140 0.42 16.28 3.25
CA LEU A 140 1.69 16.52 3.93
C LEU A 140 1.49 17.06 5.35
N LEU A 141 0.65 18.06 5.53
CA LEU A 141 0.33 18.61 6.85
C LEU A 141 -0.30 17.57 7.77
N SER A 142 -1.19 16.72 7.23
CA SER A 142 -1.78 15.60 7.99
C SER A 142 -0.71 14.59 8.46
N ALA A 143 0.31 14.32 7.64
CA ALA A 143 1.41 13.44 8.01
C ALA A 143 2.31 14.07 9.06
N VAL A 144 2.79 15.31 8.81
CA VAL A 144 3.72 16.03 9.68
C VAL A 144 3.13 16.26 11.07
N SER A 145 1.84 16.57 11.17
CA SER A 145 1.17 16.80 12.46
C SER A 145 1.18 15.59 13.39
N LYS A 146 1.31 14.36 12.85
CA LYS A 146 1.25 13.11 13.62
C LYS A 146 2.60 12.44 13.80
N HIS A 147 3.46 12.54 12.79
CA HIS A 147 4.70 11.76 12.70
C HIS A 147 5.97 12.61 12.70
N GLY A 148 5.84 13.96 12.71
CA GLY A 148 6.97 14.87 12.51
C GLY A 148 7.35 14.98 11.03
N THR A 149 8.44 15.68 10.75
CA THR A 149 8.92 15.95 9.38
C THR A 149 9.82 14.83 8.88
N PRO A 150 9.69 14.40 7.60
CA PRO A 150 10.67 13.49 7.00
C PRO A 150 11.95 14.26 6.63
N LYS A 151 13.05 13.53 6.50
CA LYS A 151 14.28 14.10 5.94
C LYS A 151 14.16 14.35 4.44
N ILE A 152 13.55 13.40 3.72
CA ILE A 152 13.38 13.45 2.27
C ILE A 152 11.91 13.15 1.94
N LEU A 153 11.32 13.95 1.03
CA LEU A 153 10.00 13.67 0.46
C LEU A 153 10.12 13.49 -1.04
N HIS A 154 9.75 12.30 -1.51
CA HIS A 154 9.79 11.93 -2.92
C HIS A 154 8.41 12.04 -3.56
N SER A 155 8.33 12.66 -4.73
CA SER A 155 7.11 12.78 -5.54
C SER A 155 7.40 12.61 -7.03
N ASP A 156 6.36 12.66 -7.86
CA ASP A 156 6.53 12.89 -9.28
C ASP A 156 6.67 14.41 -9.59
N GLN A 157 6.83 14.75 -10.87
CA GLN A 157 6.89 16.14 -11.34
C GLN A 157 5.51 16.68 -11.73
N GLY A 158 4.46 16.28 -11.01
CA GLY A 158 3.12 16.86 -11.20
C GLY A 158 3.07 18.35 -10.88
N SER A 159 2.15 19.08 -11.53
CA SER A 159 1.96 20.52 -11.31
C SER A 159 1.67 20.87 -9.84
N GLU A 160 1.09 19.94 -9.10
CA GLU A 160 0.76 20.05 -7.69
C GLU A 160 2.02 20.12 -6.83
N TYR A 161 3.00 19.25 -7.13
CA TYR A 161 4.28 19.15 -6.42
C TYR A 161 5.30 20.22 -6.83
N THR A 162 5.18 20.76 -8.06
CA THR A 162 6.04 21.84 -8.55
C THR A 162 5.43 23.24 -8.33
N SER A 163 4.29 23.32 -7.64
CA SER A 163 3.67 24.60 -7.31
C SER A 163 4.51 25.37 -6.29
N LYS A 164 4.52 26.70 -6.41
CA LYS A 164 5.28 27.59 -5.49
C LYS A 164 4.89 27.37 -4.02
N ASP A 165 3.59 27.16 -3.76
CA ASP A 165 3.08 26.97 -2.41
C ASP A 165 3.55 25.66 -1.79
N TYR A 166 3.60 24.57 -2.59
CA TYR A 166 4.08 23.28 -2.13
C TYR A 166 5.58 23.30 -1.84
N ILE A 167 6.38 23.88 -2.73
CA ILE A 167 7.83 24.04 -2.55
C ILE A 167 8.13 24.91 -1.32
N ALA A 168 7.39 26.01 -1.13
CA ALA A 168 7.51 26.85 0.05
C ALA A 168 7.17 26.08 1.34
N LEU A 169 6.16 25.21 1.30
CA LEU A 169 5.81 24.35 2.43
C LEU A 169 6.93 23.36 2.76
N GLU A 170 7.50 22.65 1.77
CA GLU A 170 8.64 21.74 1.98
C GLU A 170 9.85 22.48 2.56
N THR A 171 10.17 23.67 2.02
CA THR A 171 11.27 24.50 2.50
C THR A 171 11.07 24.95 3.94
N ASN A 172 9.86 25.40 4.30
CA ASN A 172 9.53 25.83 5.66
C ASN A 172 9.56 24.68 6.67
N LEU A 173 9.37 23.45 6.22
CA LEU A 173 9.42 22.23 7.04
C LEU A 173 10.83 21.59 7.07
N ASP A 174 11.82 22.20 6.44
CA ASP A 174 13.20 21.67 6.28
C ASP A 174 13.24 20.27 5.65
N ILE A 175 12.36 20.03 4.67
CA ILE A 175 12.26 18.76 3.94
C ILE A 175 13.08 18.86 2.65
N THR A 176 13.94 17.89 2.40
CA THR A 176 14.67 17.78 1.13
C THR A 176 13.77 17.20 0.05
N PRO A 177 13.45 17.94 -1.03
CA PRO A 177 12.63 17.43 -2.12
C PRO A 177 13.41 16.44 -2.99
N SER A 178 12.71 15.42 -3.46
CA SER A 178 13.21 14.42 -4.40
C SER A 178 12.14 14.15 -5.44
N MET A 179 12.49 14.11 -6.73
CA MET A 179 11.49 13.91 -7.78
C MET A 179 11.89 12.82 -8.75
N SER A 180 10.91 11.98 -9.13
CA SER A 180 11.07 11.02 -10.23
C SER A 180 11.17 11.75 -11.56
N ARG A 181 11.80 11.13 -12.55
CA ARG A 181 11.84 11.69 -13.92
C ARG A 181 10.45 11.72 -14.52
N LYS A 182 10.17 12.74 -15.31
CA LYS A 182 8.88 12.88 -16.00
C LYS A 182 8.61 11.66 -16.90
N GLY A 183 7.46 11.04 -16.72
CA GLY A 183 7.07 9.84 -17.48
C GLY A 183 7.75 8.55 -17.02
N SER A 184 8.37 8.54 -15.85
CA SER A 184 9.02 7.37 -15.23
C SER A 184 8.25 6.87 -13.99
N PRO A 185 7.01 6.40 -14.15
CA PRO A 185 6.18 6.00 -13.00
C PRO A 185 6.81 4.87 -12.16
N TRP A 186 7.63 4.01 -12.78
CA TRP A 186 8.36 2.95 -12.04
C TRP A 186 9.34 3.52 -10.99
N GLU A 187 9.73 4.79 -11.06
CA GLU A 187 10.56 5.44 -10.06
C GLU A 187 9.77 5.78 -8.80
N ASN A 188 8.41 5.80 -8.86
CA ASN A 188 7.51 5.89 -7.71
C ASN A 188 6.75 4.56 -7.48
N GLY A 189 7.41 3.42 -7.70
CA GLY A 189 6.81 2.09 -7.64
C GLY A 189 6.17 1.72 -6.29
N TYR A 190 6.55 2.39 -5.21
CA TYR A 190 5.95 2.21 -3.89
C TYR A 190 4.50 2.69 -3.87
N GLN A 191 4.25 3.89 -4.35
CA GLN A 191 2.91 4.47 -4.46
C GLN A 191 2.05 3.73 -5.47
N GLU A 192 2.60 3.37 -6.64
CA GLU A 192 1.88 2.56 -7.62
C GLU A 192 1.41 1.22 -7.05
N SER A 193 2.32 0.54 -6.34
CA SER A 193 2.00 -0.72 -5.67
C SER A 193 0.92 -0.54 -4.61
N PHE A 194 0.98 0.53 -3.82
CA PHE A 194 -0.04 0.87 -2.83
C PHE A 194 -1.39 1.11 -3.49
N TYR A 195 -1.49 2.02 -4.46
CA TYR A 195 -2.77 2.35 -5.10
C TYR A 195 -3.39 1.16 -5.86
N SER A 196 -2.57 0.31 -6.45
CA SER A 196 -3.05 -0.92 -7.07
C SER A 196 -3.76 -1.81 -6.05
N GLN A 197 -3.19 -1.97 -4.86
CA GLN A 197 -3.77 -2.77 -3.79
C GLN A 197 -4.96 -2.05 -3.12
N PHE A 198 -4.81 -0.77 -2.83
CA PHE A 198 -5.86 0.06 -2.26
C PHE A 198 -7.15 0.01 -3.08
N LYS A 199 -7.05 0.15 -4.41
CA LYS A 199 -8.22 0.08 -5.29
C LYS A 199 -8.87 -1.31 -5.34
N VAL A 200 -8.11 -2.38 -5.10
CA VAL A 200 -8.66 -3.73 -4.93
C VAL A 200 -9.42 -3.85 -3.62
N ASP A 201 -8.81 -3.38 -2.53
CA ASP A 201 -9.38 -3.50 -1.19
C ASP A 201 -10.59 -2.56 -1.00
N LEU A 202 -10.58 -1.37 -1.63
CA LEU A 202 -11.72 -0.47 -1.68
C LEU A 202 -12.90 -1.06 -2.48
N GLY A 203 -12.62 -1.83 -3.54
CA GLY A 203 -13.64 -2.40 -4.42
C GLY A 203 -14.29 -1.37 -5.37
N ASP A 204 -15.54 -1.62 -5.79
CA ASP A 204 -16.28 -0.69 -6.65
C ASP A 204 -16.76 0.53 -5.86
N PRO A 205 -16.30 1.76 -6.20
CA PRO A 205 -16.75 2.97 -5.53
C PRO A 205 -18.26 3.25 -5.71
N ASN A 206 -18.84 2.80 -6.82
CA ASN A 206 -20.26 3.07 -7.14
C ASN A 206 -21.24 2.19 -6.35
N ARG A 207 -20.75 1.27 -5.52
CA ARG A 207 -21.60 0.52 -4.56
C ARG A 207 -22.11 1.37 -3.41
N PHE A 208 -21.56 2.56 -3.20
CA PHE A 208 -21.96 3.49 -2.16
C PHE A 208 -23.02 4.46 -2.70
N GLU A 209 -24.01 4.77 -1.89
CA GLU A 209 -25.08 5.69 -2.24
C GLU A 209 -24.63 7.15 -2.10
N HIS A 210 -23.87 7.45 -1.06
CA HIS A 210 -23.44 8.79 -0.71
C HIS A 210 -21.93 8.96 -0.68
N LEU A 211 -21.46 10.18 -0.99
CA LEU A 211 -20.04 10.53 -0.93
C LEU A 211 -19.42 10.28 0.45
N GLY A 212 -20.17 10.53 1.53
CA GLY A 212 -19.71 10.29 2.89
C GLY A 212 -19.38 8.82 3.16
N GLU A 213 -20.15 7.89 2.62
CA GLU A 213 -19.89 6.45 2.72
C GLU A 213 -18.60 6.05 1.98
N LEU A 214 -18.39 6.62 0.78
CA LEU A 214 -17.14 6.41 0.04
C LEU A 214 -15.95 6.96 0.82
N VAL A 215 -16.05 8.16 1.35
CA VAL A 215 -14.99 8.79 2.17
C VAL A 215 -14.67 7.90 3.37
N TRP A 216 -15.70 7.45 4.10
CA TRP A 216 -15.53 6.52 5.22
C TRP A 216 -14.86 5.21 4.80
N ALA A 217 -15.26 4.63 3.65
CA ALA A 217 -14.66 3.42 3.11
C ALA A 217 -13.17 3.63 2.74
N ILE A 218 -12.81 4.81 2.22
CA ILE A 218 -11.40 5.17 1.96
C ILE A 218 -10.61 5.20 3.27
N TYR A 219 -11.11 5.88 4.31
CA TYR A 219 -10.50 5.89 5.64
C TYR A 219 -10.30 4.48 6.20
N LYS A 220 -11.36 3.67 6.18
CA LYS A 220 -11.32 2.28 6.65
C LYS A 220 -10.31 1.43 5.87
N THR A 221 -10.21 1.63 4.56
CA THR A 221 -9.26 0.89 3.71
C THR A 221 -7.82 1.26 4.03
N ILE A 222 -7.52 2.54 4.25
CA ILE A 222 -6.19 3.01 4.67
C ILE A 222 -5.87 2.49 6.08
N HIS A 223 -6.81 2.58 7.00
CA HIS A 223 -6.63 2.04 8.35
C HIS A 223 -6.33 0.54 8.33
N ASN A 224 -7.10 -0.25 7.57
CA ASN A 224 -6.86 -1.69 7.40
C ASN A 224 -5.50 -1.99 6.73
N TYR A 225 -5.07 -1.14 5.79
CA TYR A 225 -3.74 -1.26 5.20
C TYR A 225 -2.65 -1.11 6.26
N ASN A 226 -2.75 -0.12 7.13
CA ASN A 226 -1.77 0.13 8.18
C ASN A 226 -1.81 -0.94 9.29
N THR A 227 -3.00 -1.36 9.75
CA THR A 227 -3.16 -2.14 10.98
C THR A 227 -3.32 -3.65 10.78
N ASN A 228 -3.94 -4.07 9.67
CA ASN A 228 -4.36 -5.47 9.48
C ASN A 228 -3.67 -6.14 8.30
N ARG A 229 -3.31 -5.36 7.27
CA ARG A 229 -2.77 -5.91 6.05
C ARG A 229 -1.31 -6.33 6.20
N ILE A 230 -1.02 -7.62 6.03
CA ILE A 230 0.35 -8.15 6.07
C ILE A 230 1.15 -7.66 4.85
N HIS A 231 2.25 -6.96 5.11
CA HIS A 231 3.24 -6.62 4.09
C HIS A 231 4.27 -7.75 3.93
N THR A 232 4.47 -8.22 2.69
CA THR A 232 5.25 -9.46 2.46
C THR A 232 6.73 -9.34 2.84
N SER A 233 7.34 -8.17 2.71
CA SER A 233 8.75 -7.96 3.09
C SER A 233 8.93 -7.91 4.61
N MET A 234 7.99 -7.30 5.33
CA MET A 234 8.02 -7.16 6.78
C MET A 234 7.37 -8.35 7.51
N LYS A 235 6.57 -9.16 6.81
CA LYS A 235 5.78 -10.30 7.32
C LYS A 235 4.74 -9.94 8.40
N MET A 236 4.44 -8.66 8.52
CA MET A 236 3.46 -8.10 9.46
C MET A 236 2.84 -6.83 8.88
N PRO A 237 1.78 -6.26 9.51
CA PRO A 237 1.23 -4.96 9.15
C PRO A 237 2.22 -3.82 9.36
N PRO A 238 2.13 -2.72 8.58
CA PRO A 238 3.00 -1.55 8.70
C PRO A 238 3.06 -0.95 10.11
N ALA A 239 1.92 -0.69 10.74
CA ALA A 239 1.86 -0.11 12.08
C ALA A 239 2.50 -1.01 13.16
N GLU A 240 2.34 -2.33 13.05
CA GLU A 240 2.98 -3.27 13.95
C GLU A 240 4.50 -3.27 13.77
N PHE A 241 4.98 -3.16 12.52
CA PHE A 241 6.41 -3.04 12.24
C PHE A 241 6.98 -1.75 12.82
N ALA A 242 6.29 -0.60 12.65
CA ALA A 242 6.69 0.68 13.19
C ALA A 242 6.79 0.64 14.73
N ARG A 243 5.76 0.09 15.40
CA ARG A 243 5.71 -0.06 16.85
C ARG A 243 6.89 -0.91 17.38
N ARG A 244 7.13 -2.08 16.77
CA ARG A 244 8.25 -2.96 17.18
C ARG A 244 9.61 -2.33 16.96
N HIS A 245 9.75 -1.51 15.92
CA HIS A 245 11.00 -0.79 15.67
C HIS A 245 11.22 0.27 16.76
N GLN A 246 10.19 1.02 17.13
CA GLN A 246 10.26 2.03 18.19
C GLN A 246 10.63 1.41 19.55
N GLU A 247 9.99 0.29 19.93
CA GLU A 247 10.29 -0.44 21.16
C GLU A 247 11.75 -0.92 21.22
N ARG A 248 12.29 -1.42 20.09
CA ARG A 248 13.69 -1.85 20.03
C ARG A 248 14.66 -0.68 20.13
N SER A 249 14.32 0.46 19.53
CA SER A 249 15.17 1.65 19.57
C SER A 249 15.23 2.25 20.97
N SER A 250 14.15 2.24 21.74
CA SER A 250 14.13 2.72 23.12
C SER A 250 14.97 1.82 24.04
N LEU A 251 14.97 0.50 23.82
CA LEU A 251 15.78 -0.44 24.62
C LEU A 251 17.29 -0.35 24.35
N LEU A 252 17.72 0.28 23.26
CA LEU A 252 19.14 0.46 22.92
C LEU A 252 19.72 1.78 23.44
N VAL A 253 18.89 2.66 24.00
CA VAL A 253 19.27 3.96 24.53
C VAL A 253 19.41 3.94 26.07
N GLU A 254 18.95 2.88 26.73
CA GLU A 254 19.21 2.56 28.14
C GLU A 254 20.50 1.73 28.28
#